data_a766b59dfaf30fa47b22819cc800f68a
#
_entry.id   a766b59dfaf30fa47b22819cc800f68a
#
_cell.length_a   1.000
_cell.length_b   1.000
_cell.length_c   1.000
_cell.angle_alpha   90.00
_cell.angle_beta   90.00
_cell.angle_gamma   90.00
#
_symmetry.space_group_name_H-M   'P 1'
#
loop_
_entity.id
_entity.type
_entity.pdbx_description
1 polymer ?
#
loop_
_entity_poly.entity_id
_entity_poly.type
_entity_poly.pdbx_seq_one_letter_code
_entity_poly.pdbx_strand_id
1 'polypeptide(L)'
;KLGLGLVLFFIVAITIRIVLLAVSSITTTTSSMEKNMNVTSEQTLNEAQKQFTTYLKTLSQPVDLLTRKNEIKHLEDQGTLDDNVKAVRDSLIASVKVTNGAERAFFTTNTGLEVNGWAEYNPETGKTTSKGGLETGVNKTKEVWYTDCKGLKARNTIYAYFSEPYYSKDFDKTIITVSQE
;
A
#
# COMPACT_ATOMS: atom_id res chain seq x y z
N LYS A 1 2.42 49.18 64.83
CA LYS A 1 1.37 49.02 63.80
C LYS A 1 1.91 49.18 62.36
N LEU A 2 2.93 50.04 62.14
CA LEU A 2 3.51 50.29 60.81
C LEU A 2 4.28 49.08 60.26
N GLY A 3 5.03 48.37 61.13
CA GLY A 3 5.80 47.18 60.72
C GLY A 3 4.96 46.00 60.26
N LEU A 4 3.79 45.77 60.88
CA LEU A 4 2.88 44.69 60.50
C LEU A 4 2.28 44.92 59.11
N GLY A 5 1.91 46.16 58.80
CA GLY A 5 1.37 46.52 57.49
C GLY A 5 2.41 46.35 56.36
N LEU A 6 3.65 46.66 56.64
CA LEU A 6 4.74 46.54 55.67
C LEU A 6 5.06 45.03 55.36
N VAL A 7 5.06 44.20 56.38
CA VAL A 7 5.21 42.75 56.21
C VAL A 7 4.09 42.14 55.41
N LEU A 8 2.84 42.53 55.68
CA LEU A 8 1.66 42.06 54.96
C LEU A 8 1.69 42.51 53.49
N PHE A 9 2.14 43.71 53.20
CA PHE A 9 2.32 44.21 51.83
C PHE A 9 3.33 43.39 51.05
N PHE A 10 4.49 43.04 51.65
CA PHE A 10 5.50 42.23 51.02
C PHE A 10 5.01 40.80 50.75
N ILE A 11 4.26 40.18 51.69
CA ILE A 11 3.66 38.86 51.49
C ILE A 11 2.73 38.87 50.31
N VAL A 12 1.82 39.85 50.22
CA VAL A 12 0.89 39.97 49.09
C VAL A 12 1.62 40.17 47.78
N ALA A 13 2.61 41.06 47.75
CA ALA A 13 3.42 41.32 46.55
C ALA A 13 4.17 40.09 46.06
N ILE A 14 4.74 39.27 46.95
CA ILE A 14 5.42 38.00 46.62
C ILE A 14 4.41 36.99 46.11
N THR A 15 3.26 36.86 46.76
CA THR A 15 2.20 35.92 46.34
C THR A 15 1.71 36.24 44.95
N ILE A 16 1.45 37.49 44.61
CA ILE A 16 1.04 37.93 43.28
C ILE A 16 2.10 37.57 42.25
N ARG A 17 3.39 37.81 42.53
CA ARG A 17 4.49 37.44 41.63
C ARG A 17 4.55 35.95 41.38
N ILE A 18 4.40 35.13 42.40
CA ILE A 18 4.42 33.65 42.28
C ILE A 18 3.24 33.18 41.39
N VAL A 19 2.06 33.73 41.62
CA VAL A 19 0.87 33.38 40.78
C VAL A 19 1.08 33.79 39.33
N LEU A 20 1.57 34.99 39.07
CA LEU A 20 1.84 35.46 37.71
C LEU A 20 2.91 34.58 37.00
N LEU A 21 3.97 34.20 37.70
CA LEU A 21 4.97 33.29 37.15
C LEU A 21 4.41 31.89 36.87
N ALA A 22 3.58 31.35 37.77
CA ALA A 22 2.93 30.06 37.57
C ALA A 22 2.01 30.07 36.35
N VAL A 23 1.16 31.09 36.21
CA VAL A 23 0.26 31.23 35.05
C VAL A 23 1.07 31.37 33.76
N SER A 24 2.09 32.23 33.74
CA SER A 24 2.95 32.43 32.57
C SER A 24 3.69 31.11 32.18
N SER A 25 4.18 30.38 33.17
CA SER A 25 4.86 29.10 32.94
C SER A 25 3.91 28.06 32.36
N ILE A 26 2.68 27.96 32.90
CA ILE A 26 1.66 27.01 32.40
C ILE A 26 1.29 27.34 30.95
N THR A 27 0.98 28.61 30.66
CA THR A 27 0.59 29.03 29.31
C THR A 27 1.70 28.81 28.28
N THR A 28 2.95 29.14 28.64
CA THR A 28 4.09 28.92 27.74
C THR A 28 4.34 27.43 27.51
N THR A 29 4.26 26.61 28.57
CA THR A 29 4.44 25.16 28.46
C THR A 29 3.34 24.55 27.61
N THR A 30 2.07 24.90 27.84
CA THR A 30 0.94 24.36 27.08
C THR A 30 1.08 24.74 25.59
N SER A 31 1.35 26.00 25.27
CA SER A 31 1.54 26.45 23.90
C SER A 31 2.72 25.74 23.20
N SER A 32 3.82 25.55 23.92
CA SER A 32 4.99 24.80 23.40
C SER A 32 4.67 23.33 23.17
N MET A 33 3.90 22.70 24.06
CA MET A 33 3.47 21.31 23.92
C MET A 33 2.52 21.15 22.72
N GLU A 34 1.53 22.03 22.57
CA GLU A 34 0.61 22.02 21.42
C GLU A 34 1.36 22.17 20.10
N LYS A 35 2.30 23.13 20.03
CA LYS A 35 3.12 23.34 18.83
C LYS A 35 3.96 22.12 18.50
N ASN A 36 4.64 21.55 19.50
CA ASN A 36 5.47 20.36 19.31
C ASN A 36 4.63 19.15 18.90
N MET A 37 3.46 18.97 19.50
CA MET A 37 2.53 17.89 19.16
C MET A 37 2.03 18.02 17.72
N ASN A 38 1.67 19.22 17.28
CA ASN A 38 1.25 19.46 15.89
C ASN A 38 2.38 19.17 14.90
N VAL A 39 3.59 19.69 15.16
CA VAL A 39 4.75 19.44 14.30
C VAL A 39 5.09 17.95 14.25
N THR A 40 5.10 17.26 15.38
CA THR A 40 5.39 15.83 15.44
C THR A 40 4.30 15.01 14.72
N SER A 41 3.03 15.38 14.89
CA SER A 41 1.91 14.73 14.19
C SER A 41 2.00 14.90 12.68
N GLU A 42 2.31 16.11 12.18
CA GLU A 42 2.53 16.36 10.76
C GLU A 42 3.72 15.55 10.21
N GLN A 43 4.83 15.54 10.93
CA GLN A 43 6.00 14.74 10.52
C GLN A 43 5.67 13.26 10.45
N THR A 44 5.01 12.71 11.49
CA THR A 44 4.60 11.29 11.52
C THR A 44 3.64 10.97 10.38
N LEU A 45 2.68 11.85 10.08
CA LEU A 45 1.75 11.66 8.97
C LEU A 45 2.47 11.67 7.62
N ASN A 46 3.38 12.60 7.40
CA ASN A 46 4.17 12.71 6.18
C ASN A 46 5.09 11.47 5.99
N GLU A 47 5.71 10.99 7.06
CA GLU A 47 6.51 9.77 7.02
C GLU A 47 5.65 8.53 6.71
N ALA A 48 4.49 8.40 7.34
CA ALA A 48 3.56 7.31 7.07
C ALA A 48 3.07 7.34 5.61
N GLN A 49 2.73 8.51 5.09
CA GLN A 49 2.35 8.69 3.69
C GLN A 49 3.47 8.30 2.72
N LYS A 50 4.71 8.71 3.02
CA LYS A 50 5.89 8.37 2.21
C LYS A 50 6.16 6.87 2.22
N GLN A 51 6.08 6.23 3.39
CA GLN A 51 6.26 4.79 3.53
C GLN A 51 5.17 4.02 2.78
N PHE A 52 3.91 4.45 2.91
CA PHE A 52 2.79 3.85 2.19
C PHE A 52 2.94 3.98 0.67
N THR A 53 3.30 5.18 0.18
CA THR A 53 3.56 5.41 -1.25
C THR A 53 4.71 4.53 -1.76
N THR A 54 5.77 4.39 -0.97
CA THR A 54 6.90 3.51 -1.32
C THR A 54 6.47 2.05 -1.36
N TYR A 55 5.65 1.61 -0.41
CA TYR A 55 5.10 0.26 -0.39
C TYR A 55 4.23 -0.02 -1.63
N LEU A 56 3.30 0.88 -1.97
CA LEU A 56 2.49 0.74 -3.19
C LEU A 56 3.35 0.67 -4.46
N LYS A 57 4.41 1.47 -4.53
CA LYS A 57 5.37 1.42 -5.64
C LYS A 57 6.07 0.07 -5.72
N THR A 58 6.46 -0.50 -4.59
CA THR A 58 7.08 -1.83 -4.54
C THR A 58 6.13 -2.92 -5.04
N LEU A 59 4.83 -2.81 -4.76
CA LEU A 59 3.81 -3.75 -5.27
C LEU A 59 3.56 -3.58 -6.77
N SER A 60 3.66 -2.38 -7.32
CA SER A 60 3.42 -2.12 -8.74
C SER A 60 4.61 -2.47 -9.64
N GLN A 61 5.83 -2.45 -9.14
CA GLN A 61 7.03 -2.74 -9.93
C GLN A 61 7.02 -4.12 -10.61
N PRO A 62 6.66 -5.24 -9.94
CA PRO A 62 6.58 -6.55 -10.58
C PRO A 62 5.56 -6.58 -11.73
N VAL A 63 4.45 -5.87 -11.58
CA VAL A 63 3.42 -5.76 -12.61
C VAL A 63 3.94 -4.98 -13.82
N ASP A 64 4.59 -3.83 -13.61
CA ASP A 64 5.23 -3.05 -14.69
C ASP A 64 6.29 -3.87 -15.44
N LEU A 65 7.09 -4.67 -14.74
CA LEU A 65 8.10 -5.53 -15.37
C LEU A 65 7.45 -6.62 -16.23
N LEU A 66 6.32 -7.17 -15.79
CA LEU A 66 5.58 -8.19 -16.55
C LEU A 66 5.03 -7.62 -17.86
N THR A 67 4.47 -6.41 -17.86
CA THR A 67 3.92 -5.79 -19.10
C THR A 67 4.95 -5.54 -20.19
N ARG A 68 6.24 -5.53 -19.84
CA ARG A 68 7.36 -5.32 -20.79
C ARG A 68 7.87 -6.61 -21.43
N LYS A 69 7.44 -7.78 -20.95
CA LYS A 69 7.93 -9.08 -21.44
C LYS A 69 7.33 -9.44 -22.80
N ASN A 70 8.18 -9.93 -23.69
CA ASN A 70 7.77 -10.29 -25.05
C ASN A 70 6.74 -11.42 -25.06
N GLU A 71 6.91 -12.43 -24.20
CA GLU A 71 5.98 -13.54 -24.08
C GLU A 71 4.55 -13.09 -23.70
N ILE A 72 4.41 -12.01 -22.94
CA ILE A 72 3.11 -11.42 -22.61
C ILE A 72 2.52 -10.70 -23.83
N LYS A 73 3.34 -9.94 -24.56
CA LYS A 73 2.88 -9.21 -25.74
C LYS A 73 2.43 -10.13 -26.89
N HIS A 74 3.01 -11.31 -26.99
CA HIS A 74 2.79 -12.28 -28.05
C HIS A 74 2.02 -13.51 -27.59
N LEU A 75 1.31 -13.43 -26.44
CA LEU A 75 0.59 -14.58 -25.89
C LEU A 75 -0.42 -15.18 -26.86
N GLU A 76 -1.11 -14.35 -27.64
CA GLU A 76 -2.16 -14.77 -28.58
C GLU A 76 -1.66 -15.09 -29.99
N ASP A 77 -0.33 -15.07 -30.22
CA ASP A 77 0.23 -15.42 -31.52
C ASP A 77 0.02 -16.92 -31.82
N GLN A 78 -0.64 -17.18 -32.94
CA GLN A 78 -0.97 -18.54 -33.36
C GLN A 78 0.28 -19.37 -33.62
N GLY A 79 0.24 -20.64 -33.20
CA GLY A 79 1.31 -21.64 -33.39
C GLY A 79 2.32 -21.72 -32.24
N THR A 80 2.31 -20.78 -31.29
CA THR A 80 3.22 -20.76 -30.13
C THR A 80 2.47 -20.63 -28.80
N LEU A 81 1.12 -20.80 -28.82
CA LEU A 81 0.28 -20.52 -27.64
C LEU A 81 0.73 -21.28 -26.39
N ASP A 82 0.97 -22.56 -26.49
CA ASP A 82 1.35 -23.40 -25.35
C ASP A 82 2.71 -22.99 -24.76
N ASP A 83 3.69 -22.68 -25.61
CA ASP A 83 5.00 -22.23 -25.17
C ASP A 83 4.92 -20.83 -24.55
N ASN A 84 4.14 -19.92 -25.14
CA ASN A 84 3.90 -18.58 -24.60
C ASN A 84 3.14 -18.66 -23.26
N VAL A 85 2.10 -19.48 -23.16
CA VAL A 85 1.38 -19.73 -21.89
C VAL A 85 2.32 -20.21 -20.81
N LYS A 86 3.22 -21.16 -21.13
CA LYS A 86 4.21 -21.64 -20.17
C LYS A 86 5.19 -20.55 -19.75
N ALA A 87 5.71 -19.77 -20.70
CA ALA A 87 6.64 -18.68 -20.41
C ALA A 87 5.99 -17.57 -19.57
N VAL A 88 4.74 -17.18 -19.90
CA VAL A 88 3.96 -16.22 -19.12
C VAL A 88 3.70 -16.77 -17.72
N ARG A 89 3.20 -18.00 -17.58
CA ARG A 89 2.99 -18.64 -16.28
C ARG A 89 4.25 -18.62 -15.42
N ASP A 90 5.39 -19.02 -15.97
CA ASP A 90 6.65 -19.09 -15.23
C ASP A 90 7.12 -17.69 -14.80
N SER A 91 6.86 -16.66 -15.61
CA SER A 91 7.09 -15.25 -15.27
C SER A 91 6.18 -14.73 -14.16
N LEU A 92 4.90 -15.12 -14.19
CA LEU A 92 3.93 -14.80 -13.12
C LEU A 92 4.33 -15.46 -11.81
N ILE A 93 4.71 -16.74 -11.83
CA ILE A 93 5.18 -17.47 -10.65
C ILE A 93 6.45 -16.84 -10.08
N ALA A 94 7.40 -16.45 -10.92
CA ALA A 94 8.61 -15.77 -10.49
C ALA A 94 8.28 -14.45 -9.79
N SER A 95 7.33 -13.68 -10.34
CA SER A 95 6.86 -12.42 -9.75
C SER A 95 6.23 -12.63 -8.37
N VAL A 96 5.38 -13.65 -8.20
CA VAL A 96 4.77 -13.99 -6.90
C VAL A 96 5.83 -14.35 -5.87
N LYS A 97 6.83 -15.16 -6.27
CA LYS A 97 7.89 -15.62 -5.34
C LYS A 97 8.76 -14.49 -4.78
N VAL A 98 8.94 -13.41 -5.54
CA VAL A 98 9.78 -12.27 -5.11
C VAL A 98 8.98 -11.14 -4.48
N THR A 99 7.66 -11.16 -4.60
CA THR A 99 6.77 -10.12 -4.06
C THR A 99 6.19 -10.59 -2.72
N ASN A 100 6.64 -9.97 -1.64
CA ASN A 100 6.15 -10.32 -0.31
C ASN A 100 4.64 -10.03 -0.19
N GLY A 101 3.89 -11.05 0.23
CA GLY A 101 2.43 -10.97 0.39
C GLY A 101 1.64 -11.17 -0.91
N ALA A 102 2.28 -11.41 -2.06
CA ALA A 102 1.58 -11.79 -3.28
C ALA A 102 1.10 -13.24 -3.19
N GLU A 103 -0.19 -13.46 -3.43
CA GLU A 103 -0.81 -14.79 -3.41
C GLU A 103 -0.84 -15.42 -4.80
N ARG A 104 -1.17 -14.61 -5.81
CA ARG A 104 -1.31 -15.03 -7.20
C ARG A 104 -0.96 -13.86 -8.12
N ALA A 105 -0.38 -14.17 -9.27
CA ALA A 105 -0.29 -13.26 -10.40
C ALA A 105 -1.11 -13.81 -11.57
N PHE A 106 -1.71 -12.92 -12.35
CA PHE A 106 -2.48 -13.30 -13.52
C PHE A 106 -2.31 -12.26 -14.62
N PHE A 107 -2.52 -12.69 -15.84
CA PHE A 107 -2.54 -11.86 -17.03
C PHE A 107 -3.81 -12.16 -17.83
N THR A 108 -4.55 -11.14 -18.22
CA THR A 108 -5.78 -11.28 -19.00
C THR A 108 -5.68 -10.45 -20.28
N THR A 109 -5.92 -11.09 -21.41
CA THR A 109 -5.94 -10.41 -22.72
C THR A 109 -7.27 -9.66 -22.94
N ASN A 110 -7.31 -8.83 -23.97
CA ASN A 110 -8.53 -8.16 -24.40
C ASN A 110 -9.61 -9.14 -24.90
N THR A 111 -9.21 -10.32 -25.36
CA THR A 111 -10.13 -11.39 -25.82
C THR A 111 -10.68 -12.20 -24.65
N GLY A 112 -10.15 -12.00 -23.42
CA GLY A 112 -10.59 -12.68 -22.22
C GLY A 112 -9.82 -13.97 -21.90
N LEU A 113 -8.73 -14.25 -22.63
CA LEU A 113 -7.84 -15.35 -22.29
C LEU A 113 -7.06 -14.99 -21.03
N GLU A 114 -7.05 -15.87 -20.04
CA GLU A 114 -6.35 -15.65 -18.77
C GLU A 114 -5.26 -16.70 -18.54
N VAL A 115 -4.07 -16.23 -18.19
CA VAL A 115 -2.98 -17.07 -17.67
C VAL A 115 -2.71 -16.66 -16.23
N ASN A 116 -2.62 -17.62 -15.34
CA ASN A 116 -2.32 -17.37 -13.95
C ASN A 116 -1.10 -18.15 -13.47
N GLY A 117 -0.52 -17.70 -12.34
CA GLY A 117 0.61 -18.37 -11.72
C GLY A 117 0.71 -18.04 -10.23
N TRP A 118 0.98 -19.06 -9.41
CA TRP A 118 1.22 -18.90 -7.99
C TRP A 118 2.19 -19.95 -7.45
N ALA A 119 2.66 -19.74 -6.25
CA ALA A 119 3.52 -20.64 -5.52
C ALA A 119 2.83 -21.06 -4.23
N GLU A 120 2.74 -22.34 -3.97
CA GLU A 120 2.11 -22.91 -2.78
C GLU A 120 3.20 -23.55 -1.91
N TYR A 121 3.35 -23.07 -0.69
CA TYR A 121 4.27 -23.64 0.28
C TYR A 121 3.58 -24.71 1.09
N ASN A 122 4.17 -25.91 1.12
CA ASN A 122 3.70 -26.99 1.98
C ASN A 122 4.57 -27.02 3.26
N PRO A 123 3.99 -26.69 4.42
CA PRO A 123 4.74 -26.64 5.68
C PRO A 123 5.19 -28.01 6.18
N GLU A 124 4.50 -29.09 5.81
CA GLU A 124 4.86 -30.45 6.22
C GLU A 124 6.11 -30.97 5.50
N THR A 125 6.25 -30.63 4.23
CA THR A 125 7.38 -31.07 3.41
C THR A 125 8.48 -30.03 3.24
N GLY A 126 8.24 -28.78 3.64
CA GLY A 126 9.14 -27.64 3.43
C GLY A 126 9.31 -27.26 1.95
N LYS A 127 8.48 -27.80 1.05
CA LYS A 127 8.61 -27.59 -0.39
C LYS A 127 7.64 -26.55 -0.91
N THR A 128 8.10 -25.75 -1.86
CA THR A 128 7.26 -24.84 -2.62
C THR A 128 6.94 -25.44 -3.98
N THR A 129 5.65 -25.61 -4.27
CA THR A 129 5.15 -26.10 -5.55
C THR A 129 4.64 -24.93 -6.39
N SER A 130 5.08 -24.87 -7.64
CA SER A 130 4.61 -23.88 -8.62
C SER A 130 3.37 -24.42 -9.33
N LYS A 131 2.31 -23.60 -9.38
CA LYS A 131 1.02 -23.94 -10.00
C LYS A 131 0.59 -22.82 -10.94
N GLY A 132 -0.36 -23.11 -11.81
CA GLY A 132 -0.96 -22.15 -12.75
C GLY A 132 -0.92 -22.63 -14.18
N GLY A 133 -1.44 -21.82 -15.08
CA GLY A 133 -1.55 -22.08 -16.51
C GLY A 133 -2.65 -21.28 -17.14
N LEU A 134 -3.09 -21.71 -18.33
CA LEU A 134 -4.24 -21.14 -19.03
C LEU A 134 -5.52 -21.50 -18.28
N GLU A 135 -6.32 -20.50 -17.96
CA GLU A 135 -7.63 -20.68 -17.34
C GLU A 135 -8.71 -20.64 -18.45
N THR A 136 -9.47 -21.71 -18.56
CA THR A 136 -10.52 -21.84 -19.58
C THR A 136 -11.90 -21.59 -19.00
N GLY A 137 -12.80 -20.95 -19.78
CA GLY A 137 -14.17 -20.70 -19.35
C GLY A 137 -14.35 -19.48 -18.44
N VAL A 138 -13.30 -18.74 -18.18
CA VAL A 138 -13.32 -17.51 -17.39
C VAL A 138 -13.07 -16.32 -18.29
N ASN A 139 -13.88 -15.26 -18.14
CA ASN A 139 -13.67 -14.00 -18.83
C ASN A 139 -13.70 -12.85 -17.81
N LYS A 140 -12.53 -12.39 -17.45
CA LYS A 140 -12.32 -11.33 -16.46
C LYS A 140 -12.39 -9.91 -17.05
N THR A 141 -12.65 -9.75 -18.34
CA THR A 141 -12.70 -8.42 -18.99
C THR A 141 -13.83 -7.53 -18.50
N LYS A 142 -14.78 -8.09 -17.75
CA LYS A 142 -15.90 -7.36 -17.13
C LYS A 142 -15.68 -7.06 -15.65
N GLU A 143 -14.63 -7.58 -15.07
CA GLU A 143 -14.29 -7.32 -13.67
C GLU A 143 -13.90 -5.84 -13.46
N VAL A 144 -14.22 -5.33 -12.27
CA VAL A 144 -14.00 -3.91 -11.93
C VAL A 144 -12.52 -3.52 -12.08
N TRP A 145 -11.61 -4.35 -11.58
CA TRP A 145 -10.17 -4.11 -11.69
C TRP A 145 -9.68 -4.00 -13.15
N TYR A 146 -10.28 -4.77 -14.08
CA TYR A 146 -9.92 -4.75 -15.49
C TYR A 146 -10.43 -3.48 -16.19
N THR A 147 -11.71 -3.16 -15.97
CA THR A 147 -12.33 -1.96 -16.55
C THR A 147 -11.72 -0.67 -16.03
N ASP A 148 -11.39 -0.61 -14.75
CA ASP A 148 -10.79 0.56 -14.13
C ASP A 148 -9.33 0.72 -14.55
N CYS A 149 -8.57 -0.38 -14.66
CA CYS A 149 -7.21 -0.36 -15.19
C CYS A 149 -7.17 0.23 -16.61
N LYS A 150 -8.03 -0.24 -17.50
CA LYS A 150 -8.19 0.34 -18.86
C LYS A 150 -8.58 1.82 -18.82
N GLY A 151 -9.43 2.21 -17.88
CA GLY A 151 -9.83 3.59 -17.69
C GLY A 151 -8.67 4.50 -17.28
N LEU A 152 -7.71 4.00 -16.51
CA LEU A 152 -6.50 4.74 -16.14
C LEU A 152 -5.59 4.98 -17.35
N LYS A 153 -5.38 3.99 -18.20
CA LYS A 153 -4.61 4.16 -19.44
C LYS A 153 -5.25 5.17 -20.37
N ALA A 154 -6.57 5.11 -20.53
CA ALA A 154 -7.31 6.09 -21.34
C ALA A 154 -7.11 7.54 -20.85
N ARG A 155 -6.81 7.74 -19.56
CA ARG A 155 -6.49 9.04 -18.95
C ARG A 155 -5.00 9.40 -19.00
N ASN A 156 -4.18 8.62 -19.72
CA ASN A 156 -2.73 8.79 -19.81
C ASN A 156 -2.00 8.69 -18.46
N THR A 157 -2.55 7.90 -17.55
CA THR A 157 -1.99 7.68 -16.20
C THR A 157 -1.12 6.43 -16.25
N ILE A 158 0.16 6.55 -15.93
CA ILE A 158 1.17 5.47 -15.98
C ILE A 158 1.13 4.57 -14.73
N TYR A 159 0.20 4.82 -13.82
CA TYR A 159 0.19 4.16 -12.52
C TYR A 159 -0.63 2.87 -12.55
N ALA A 160 -0.14 1.88 -11.79
CA ALA A 160 -0.93 0.67 -11.52
C ALA A 160 -2.25 1.04 -10.82
N TYR A 161 -3.31 0.33 -11.18
CA TYR A 161 -4.58 0.38 -10.48
C TYR A 161 -4.49 -0.48 -9.20
N PHE A 162 -4.97 0.04 -8.11
CA PHE A 162 -5.14 -0.67 -6.84
C PHE A 162 -6.62 -0.74 -6.53
N SER A 163 -7.15 -1.97 -6.42
CA SER A 163 -8.54 -2.14 -6.01
C SER A 163 -8.74 -1.73 -4.55
N GLU A 164 -9.99 -1.43 -4.18
CA GLU A 164 -10.36 -1.44 -2.78
C GLU A 164 -10.16 -2.85 -2.19
N PRO A 165 -9.90 -2.97 -0.87
CA PRO A 165 -9.83 -4.25 -0.22
C PRO A 165 -11.16 -5.01 -0.36
N TYR A 166 -11.11 -6.27 -0.79
CA TYR A 166 -12.28 -7.13 -0.90
C TYR A 166 -11.99 -8.54 -0.37
N TYR A 167 -13.03 -9.21 0.11
CA TYR A 167 -12.89 -10.59 0.56
C TYR A 167 -12.86 -11.55 -0.62
N SER A 168 -11.79 -12.32 -0.74
CA SER A 168 -11.65 -13.35 -1.75
C SER A 168 -12.01 -14.71 -1.16
N LYS A 169 -12.99 -15.38 -1.78
CA LYS A 169 -13.39 -16.73 -1.40
C LYS A 169 -12.29 -17.75 -1.73
N ASP A 170 -11.51 -17.53 -2.78
CA ASP A 170 -10.44 -18.44 -3.21
C ASP A 170 -9.30 -18.50 -2.21
N PHE A 171 -9.05 -17.39 -1.51
CA PHE A 171 -7.96 -17.27 -0.53
C PHE A 171 -8.43 -17.26 0.91
N ASP A 172 -9.76 -17.21 1.15
CA ASP A 172 -10.37 -17.09 2.49
C ASP A 172 -9.80 -15.90 3.30
N LYS A 173 -9.55 -14.79 2.64
CA LYS A 173 -8.99 -13.57 3.25
C LYS A 173 -9.33 -12.30 2.47
N THR A 174 -9.13 -11.15 3.12
CA THR A 174 -9.20 -9.84 2.46
C THR A 174 -7.91 -9.58 1.68
N ILE A 175 -8.07 -9.25 0.41
CA ILE A 175 -6.97 -8.97 -0.53
C ILE A 175 -7.20 -7.65 -1.26
N ILE A 176 -6.15 -7.16 -1.92
CA ILE A 176 -6.20 -6.11 -2.94
C ILE A 176 -5.69 -6.66 -4.26
N THR A 177 -6.21 -6.18 -5.36
CA THR A 177 -5.67 -6.46 -6.71
C THR A 177 -4.87 -5.27 -7.19
N VAL A 178 -3.65 -5.54 -7.66
CA VAL A 178 -2.79 -4.54 -8.31
C VAL A 178 -2.71 -4.91 -9.79
N SER A 179 -3.14 -4.01 -10.67
CA SER A 179 -3.19 -4.26 -12.11
C SER A 179 -2.61 -3.11 -12.92
N GLN A 180 -2.10 -3.44 -14.11
CA GLN A 180 -1.55 -2.48 -15.08
C GLN A 180 -1.79 -3.02 -16.49
N GLU A 181 -2.07 -2.10 -17.42
CA GLU A 181 -2.20 -2.39 -18.85
C GLU A 181 -0.90 -2.10 -19.61
#